data_3dba59eed0f44d8525dd972399413db9
#
_entry.id   3dba59eed0f44d8525dd972399413db9
#
_cell.length_a   1.000
_cell.length_b   1.000
_cell.length_c   1.000
_cell.angle_alpha   90.00
_cell.angle_beta   90.00
_cell.angle_gamma   90.00
#
_symmetry.space_group_name_H-M   'P 1'
#
loop_
_entity.id
_entity.type
_entity.pdbx_description
1 polymer ?
#
loop_
_entity_poly.entity_id
_entity_poly.type
_entity_poly.pdbx_seq_one_letter_code
_entity_poly.pdbx_strand_id
1 'polypeptide(L)'
;FRTGETTDSSKCPMVSGNSFGHIRVIALLKSLWKNLERGGIKWKNIPNFVTKRERLKTMVTFIGEYSGKIDDKGRVVFPSPFKSLMPSEGDQRLVVKKDIFEDCLEMYTFEEWERQSEEVKSKLNIFNRAHAAFWREYMRDRAVVEPDAKLGRISIPKKLLESIGVTKEVVFSGNDYKIEIWAKEKYEASGISNEEFLNIAGQLSQER
;
A
#
# COMPACT_ATOMS: atom_id res chain seq x y z
N PHE A 1 -55.37 -29.70 34.08
CA PHE A 1 -54.29 -30.08 35.05
C PHE A 1 -52.99 -29.48 34.53
N ARG A 2 -52.61 -28.33 35.02
CA ARG A 2 -51.57 -28.10 36.05
C ARG A 2 -50.27 -28.78 35.69
N THR A 3 -49.18 -28.20 35.60
CA THR A 3 -48.36 -27.16 36.25
C THR A 3 -47.01 -27.31 35.55
N GLY A 4 -46.23 -26.37 35.26
CA GLY A 4 -45.60 -25.40 36.09
C GLY A 4 -44.09 -25.65 36.14
N GLU A 5 -43.35 -24.60 36.20
CA GLU A 5 -41.96 -24.44 36.65
C GLU A 5 -40.85 -24.55 35.60
N THR A 6 -40.27 -23.44 35.28
CA THR A 6 -39.32 -22.50 35.94
C THR A 6 -37.89 -23.01 35.95
N THR A 7 -37.04 -22.10 35.47
CA THR A 7 -35.63 -21.85 35.88
C THR A 7 -34.63 -22.91 35.46
N ASP A 8 -33.49 -22.56 34.97
CA ASP A 8 -32.46 -21.77 35.65
C ASP A 8 -31.42 -21.27 34.66
N SER A 9 -31.04 -20.07 34.86
CA SER A 9 -29.92 -19.32 34.38
C SER A 9 -28.58 -19.95 34.74
N SER A 10 -27.57 -19.46 34.09
CA SER A 10 -26.17 -19.48 34.48
C SER A 10 -25.33 -20.66 34.00
N LYS A 11 -24.61 -20.39 32.93
CA LYS A 11 -23.15 -20.63 32.85
C LYS A 11 -22.52 -19.94 31.66
N CYS A 12 -22.05 -18.72 31.87
CA CYS A 12 -21.00 -18.13 31.02
C CYS A 12 -19.65 -18.79 31.36
N PRO A 13 -18.84 -19.17 30.38
CA PRO A 13 -17.43 -19.41 30.64
C PRO A 13 -16.68 -18.09 30.73
N MET A 14 -15.88 -17.95 31.75
CA MET A 14 -14.92 -16.88 31.97
C MET A 14 -13.95 -16.79 30.79
N VAL A 15 -13.89 -15.63 30.13
CA VAL A 15 -12.74 -15.21 29.35
C VAL A 15 -12.01 -14.16 30.16
N SER A 16 -10.90 -14.57 30.73
CA SER A 16 -9.90 -13.68 31.35
C SER A 16 -9.15 -12.96 30.22
N GLY A 17 -9.09 -11.64 30.28
CA GLY A 17 -8.23 -10.86 29.39
C GLY A 17 -8.70 -9.41 29.23
N ASN A 18 -8.18 -8.53 30.09
CA ASN A 18 -8.00 -7.08 29.97
C ASN A 18 -8.83 -6.32 28.92
N SER A 19 -10.11 -6.13 29.16
CA SER A 19 -11.00 -5.32 28.32
C SER A 19 -11.56 -4.06 29.01
N PHE A 20 -11.08 -3.71 30.19
CA PHE A 20 -11.63 -2.62 30.99
C PHE A 20 -11.19 -1.21 30.58
N GLY A 21 -10.15 -1.08 29.77
CA GLY A 21 -9.64 0.23 29.31
C GLY A 21 -10.48 0.88 28.21
N HIS A 22 -10.99 0.11 27.28
CA HIS A 22 -11.70 0.66 26.10
C HIS A 22 -13.14 1.15 26.38
N ILE A 23 -13.84 0.51 27.32
CA ILE A 23 -15.24 0.87 27.62
C ILE A 23 -15.32 2.21 28.37
N ARG A 24 -14.36 2.50 29.25
CA ARG A 24 -14.30 3.79 29.97
C ARG A 24 -13.99 4.97 29.07
N VAL A 25 -13.13 4.79 28.08
CA VAL A 25 -12.80 5.84 27.11
C VAL A 25 -13.98 6.16 26.20
N ILE A 26 -14.75 5.17 25.77
CA ILE A 26 -15.94 5.37 24.93
C ILE A 26 -17.05 6.06 25.71
N ALA A 27 -17.23 5.74 27.00
CA ALA A 27 -18.23 6.39 27.86
C ALA A 27 -17.87 7.84 28.16
N LEU A 28 -16.59 8.15 28.40
CA LEU A 28 -16.09 9.51 28.57
C LEU A 28 -16.23 10.35 27.28
N LEU A 29 -15.92 9.77 26.11
CA LEU A 29 -16.12 10.42 24.83
C LEU A 29 -17.58 10.70 24.54
N LYS A 30 -18.50 9.80 24.89
CA LYS A 30 -19.96 10.02 24.74
C LYS A 30 -20.50 11.10 25.69
N SER A 31 -19.94 11.24 26.90
CA SER A 31 -20.35 12.29 27.83
C SER A 31 -19.82 13.67 27.42
N LEU A 32 -18.59 13.75 26.91
CA LEU A 32 -18.04 14.95 26.30
C LEU A 32 -18.80 15.36 25.03
N TRP A 33 -19.24 14.38 24.24
CA TRP A 33 -20.07 14.59 23.06
C TRP A 33 -21.40 15.28 23.38
N LYS A 34 -22.14 14.77 24.40
CA LYS A 34 -23.42 15.38 24.82
C LYS A 34 -23.27 16.82 25.35
N ASN A 35 -22.14 17.17 25.93
CA ASN A 35 -21.88 18.52 26.40
C ASN A 35 -21.51 19.51 25.29
N LEU A 36 -20.90 19.03 24.19
CA LEU A 36 -20.56 19.83 23.01
C LEU A 36 -21.81 20.16 22.15
N GLU A 37 -22.80 19.27 22.07
CA GLU A 37 -24.05 19.50 21.36
C GLU A 37 -24.90 20.62 22.00
N ARG A 38 -24.78 20.82 23.31
CA ARG A 38 -25.48 21.93 24.03
C ARG A 38 -24.83 23.29 23.77
N GLY A 39 -23.61 23.35 23.27
CA GLY A 39 -22.87 24.60 22.97
C GLY A 39 -23.12 25.18 21.57
N GLY A 40 -24.01 24.62 20.75
CA GLY A 40 -24.44 25.21 19.47
C GLY A 40 -23.36 25.14 18.34
N ILE A 41 -22.31 24.36 18.50
CA ILE A 41 -21.27 24.18 17.46
C ILE A 41 -21.75 23.19 16.40
N LYS A 42 -22.11 23.70 15.21
CA LYS A 42 -22.48 22.87 14.07
C LYS A 42 -21.24 22.20 13.49
N TRP A 43 -21.19 20.87 13.49
CA TRP A 43 -20.11 19.99 13.03
C TRP A 43 -19.67 20.18 11.57
N LYS A 44 -20.44 20.93 10.77
CA LYS A 44 -20.17 21.10 9.33
C LYS A 44 -18.90 21.91 9.01
N ASN A 45 -18.22 22.50 9.99
CA ASN A 45 -17.10 23.42 9.78
C ASN A 45 -15.79 22.96 10.42
N ILE A 46 -15.63 21.67 10.79
CA ILE A 46 -14.31 21.16 11.20
C ILE A 46 -13.64 20.58 9.96
N PRO A 47 -12.58 21.21 9.42
CA PRO A 47 -11.88 20.65 8.27
C PRO A 47 -11.15 19.37 8.70
N ASN A 48 -11.53 18.27 8.07
CA ASN A 48 -10.77 17.01 7.96
C ASN A 48 -10.16 16.44 9.24
N PHE A 49 -10.97 15.97 10.18
CA PHE A 49 -10.55 14.96 11.10
C PHE A 49 -10.62 13.59 10.40
N VAL A 50 -9.73 13.35 9.45
CA VAL A 50 -9.53 12.02 8.85
C VAL A 50 -8.94 11.14 9.95
N THR A 51 -9.75 10.29 10.53
CA THR A 51 -9.31 9.37 11.58
C THR A 51 -8.26 8.42 10.99
N LYS A 52 -7.24 8.09 11.77
CA LYS A 52 -6.18 7.11 11.42
C LYS A 52 -6.75 5.78 10.89
N ARG A 53 -8.02 5.50 11.17
CA ARG A 53 -8.75 4.31 10.74
C ARG A 53 -9.18 4.36 9.26
N GLU A 54 -9.39 5.55 8.68
CA GLU A 54 -9.69 5.72 7.26
C GLU A 54 -8.43 5.60 6.41
N ARG A 55 -7.25 6.00 6.93
CA ARG A 55 -5.95 5.78 6.26
C ARG A 55 -5.57 4.29 6.15
N LEU A 56 -6.03 3.44 7.07
CA LEU A 56 -5.77 1.99 7.01
C LEU A 56 -6.66 1.25 6.01
N LYS A 57 -7.68 1.92 5.45
CA LYS A 57 -8.68 1.28 4.59
C LYS A 57 -8.30 1.23 3.11
N THR A 58 -7.21 1.87 2.73
CA THR A 58 -6.82 2.04 1.32
C THR A 58 -5.45 1.43 0.95
N MET A 59 -4.82 0.65 1.84
CA MET A 59 -3.62 -0.08 1.44
C MET A 59 -4.00 -1.20 0.49
N VAL A 60 -3.69 -0.98 -0.78
CA VAL A 60 -3.87 -2.00 -1.83
C VAL A 60 -2.70 -2.98 -1.72
N THR A 61 -3.00 -4.26 -1.60
CA THR A 61 -2.00 -5.33 -1.61
C THR A 61 -1.99 -6.01 -2.97
N PHE A 62 -0.89 -5.89 -3.70
CA PHE A 62 -0.70 -6.51 -5.00
C PHE A 62 -0.03 -7.87 -4.84
N ILE A 63 -0.66 -8.93 -5.37
CA ILE A 63 -0.16 -10.31 -5.31
C ILE A 63 -0.33 -10.94 -6.69
N GLY A 64 0.67 -11.67 -7.13
CA GLY A 64 0.66 -12.44 -8.37
C GLY A 64 1.58 -11.87 -9.43
N GLU A 65 1.79 -12.65 -10.49
CA GLU A 65 2.71 -12.35 -11.59
C GLU A 65 1.94 -12.37 -12.91
N TYR A 66 2.19 -11.36 -13.74
CA TYR A 66 1.49 -11.20 -15.01
C TYR A 66 2.45 -10.71 -16.09
N SER A 67 2.48 -11.41 -17.23
CA SER A 67 3.28 -10.98 -18.38
C SER A 67 2.53 -9.97 -19.23
N GLY A 68 3.26 -9.02 -19.79
CA GLY A 68 2.75 -8.00 -20.70
C GLY A 68 3.67 -7.75 -21.88
N LYS A 69 3.11 -7.28 -22.99
CA LYS A 69 3.89 -6.86 -24.16
C LYS A 69 3.86 -5.35 -24.29
N ILE A 70 5.02 -4.77 -24.48
CA ILE A 70 5.19 -3.33 -24.69
C ILE A 70 5.17 -3.03 -26.20
N ASP A 71 4.40 -2.01 -26.59
CA ASP A 71 4.41 -1.50 -27.95
C ASP A 71 5.57 -0.48 -28.18
N ASP A 72 5.80 -0.12 -29.43
CA ASP A 72 6.86 0.81 -29.85
C ASP A 72 6.74 2.21 -29.21
N LYS A 73 5.58 2.52 -28.63
CA LYS A 73 5.31 3.79 -27.93
C LYS A 73 5.50 3.70 -26.42
N GLY A 74 5.95 2.57 -25.90
CA GLY A 74 6.14 2.34 -24.47
C GLY A 74 4.83 2.06 -23.71
N ARG A 75 3.78 1.63 -24.42
CA ARG A 75 2.50 1.31 -23.78
C ARG A 75 2.38 -0.18 -23.55
N VAL A 76 1.85 -0.54 -22.39
CA VAL A 76 1.57 -1.92 -21.98
C VAL A 76 0.18 -1.99 -21.37
N VAL A 77 -0.51 -3.11 -21.53
CA VAL A 77 -1.79 -3.35 -20.85
C VAL A 77 -1.49 -3.60 -19.37
N PHE A 78 -2.12 -2.79 -18.50
CA PHE A 78 -2.02 -2.99 -17.07
C PHE A 78 -2.83 -4.21 -16.66
N PRO A 79 -2.29 -5.14 -15.85
CA PRO A 79 -2.97 -6.37 -15.49
C PRO A 79 -4.34 -6.12 -14.85
N SER A 80 -5.39 -6.74 -15.43
CA SER A 80 -6.76 -6.58 -14.93
C SER A 80 -6.93 -6.97 -13.46
N PRO A 81 -6.27 -8.02 -12.93
CA PRO A 81 -6.33 -8.32 -11.51
C PRO A 81 -5.81 -7.18 -10.63
N PHE A 82 -4.71 -6.54 -11.00
CA PHE A 82 -4.20 -5.38 -10.26
C PHE A 82 -5.13 -4.18 -10.38
N LYS A 83 -5.70 -3.95 -11.57
CA LYS A 83 -6.67 -2.87 -11.77
C LYS A 83 -7.90 -3.05 -10.89
N SER A 84 -8.38 -4.28 -10.68
CA SER A 84 -9.56 -4.57 -9.85
C SER A 84 -9.33 -4.32 -8.36
N LEU A 85 -8.08 -4.27 -7.90
CA LEU A 85 -7.71 -3.94 -6.52
C LEU A 85 -7.68 -2.43 -6.28
N MET A 86 -7.55 -1.64 -7.34
CA MET A 86 -7.58 -0.18 -7.23
C MET A 86 -9.02 0.31 -7.04
N PRO A 87 -9.24 1.42 -6.31
CA PRO A 87 -10.56 1.98 -6.14
C PRO A 87 -11.16 2.34 -7.50
N SER A 88 -12.40 1.91 -7.77
CA SER A 88 -13.11 2.20 -9.01
C SER A 88 -13.44 3.69 -9.18
N GLU A 89 -13.64 4.38 -8.06
CA GLU A 89 -13.84 5.83 -7.98
C GLU A 89 -12.72 6.43 -7.14
N GLY A 90 -11.99 7.38 -7.70
CA GLY A 90 -10.88 8.04 -7.02
C GLY A 90 -9.63 8.17 -7.87
N ASP A 91 -8.50 8.29 -7.20
CA ASP A 91 -7.20 8.50 -7.86
C ASP A 91 -6.68 7.19 -8.46
N GLN A 92 -6.63 7.14 -9.78
CA GLN A 92 -6.10 5.99 -10.55
C GLN A 92 -4.63 6.18 -10.94
N ARG A 93 -4.01 7.26 -10.50
CA ARG A 93 -2.62 7.54 -10.82
C ARG A 93 -1.68 6.54 -10.15
N LEU A 94 -0.69 6.13 -10.89
CA LEU A 94 0.39 5.27 -10.45
C LEU A 94 1.71 6.02 -10.64
N VAL A 95 2.63 5.84 -9.72
CA VAL A 95 3.98 6.41 -9.81
C VAL A 95 4.96 5.30 -10.14
N VAL A 96 5.72 5.48 -11.22
CA VAL A 96 6.75 4.54 -11.67
C VAL A 96 8.11 5.16 -11.48
N LYS A 97 9.04 4.41 -10.89
CA LYS A 97 10.44 4.80 -10.73
C LYS A 97 11.35 3.59 -10.93
N LYS A 98 12.64 3.83 -11.17
CA LYS A 98 13.63 2.74 -11.13
C LYS A 98 13.86 2.33 -9.69
N ASP A 99 13.99 1.02 -9.43
CA ASP A 99 14.46 0.49 -8.15
C ASP A 99 15.90 0.93 -7.88
N ILE A 100 16.26 1.05 -6.60
CA ILE A 100 17.60 1.51 -6.18
C ILE A 100 18.61 0.37 -6.22
N PHE A 101 18.17 -0.86 -5.98
CA PHE A 101 19.02 -2.03 -5.80
C PHE A 101 18.95 -2.97 -6.99
N GLU A 102 17.79 -3.05 -7.63
CA GLU A 102 17.51 -4.03 -8.68
C GLU A 102 17.29 -3.38 -10.05
N ASP A 103 17.52 -4.16 -11.09
CA ASP A 103 17.30 -3.73 -12.48
C ASP A 103 15.82 -3.88 -12.88
N CYS A 104 14.93 -3.32 -12.08
CA CYS A 104 13.49 -3.28 -12.31
C CYS A 104 12.93 -1.87 -12.11
N LEU A 105 11.65 -1.68 -12.48
CA LEU A 105 10.88 -0.51 -12.10
C LEU A 105 9.94 -0.88 -10.97
N GLU A 106 9.79 0.01 -10.02
CA GLU A 106 8.77 -0.05 -8.99
C GLU A 106 7.59 0.84 -9.37
N MET A 107 6.39 0.32 -9.16
CA MET A 107 5.14 1.03 -9.38
C MET A 107 4.31 1.02 -8.11
N TYR A 108 3.83 2.19 -7.73
CA TYR A 108 3.02 2.42 -6.53
C TYR A 108 1.71 3.12 -6.90
N THR A 109 0.66 2.94 -6.10
CA THR A 109 -0.46 3.89 -6.11
C THR A 109 0.05 5.27 -5.72
N PHE A 110 -0.60 6.34 -6.18
CA PHE A 110 -0.15 7.70 -5.86
C PHE A 110 -0.17 7.97 -4.35
N GLU A 111 -1.18 7.46 -3.64
CA GLU A 111 -1.29 7.57 -2.18
C GLU A 111 -0.12 6.88 -1.46
N GLU A 112 0.22 5.64 -1.86
CA GLU A 112 1.34 4.92 -1.26
C GLU A 112 2.67 5.60 -1.57
N TRP A 113 2.82 6.13 -2.77
CA TRP A 113 3.98 6.95 -3.12
C TRP A 113 4.12 8.19 -2.22
N GLU A 114 3.03 8.92 -1.99
CA GLU A 114 3.06 10.08 -1.08
C GLU A 114 3.50 9.67 0.33
N ARG A 115 2.93 8.59 0.87
CA ARG A 115 3.28 8.06 2.18
C ARG A 115 4.77 7.73 2.29
N GLN A 116 5.33 7.00 1.33
CA GLN A 116 6.75 6.62 1.33
C GLN A 116 7.67 7.82 1.13
N SER A 117 7.32 8.72 0.23
CA SER A 117 8.13 9.91 -0.01
C SER A 117 8.18 10.82 1.20
N GLU A 118 7.08 10.96 1.96
CA GLU A 118 7.05 11.67 3.24
C GLU A 118 7.93 10.97 4.30
N GLU A 119 7.88 9.65 4.37
CA GLU A 119 8.71 8.89 5.30
C GLU A 119 10.21 9.09 5.00
N VAL A 120 10.63 8.98 3.75
CA VAL A 120 12.02 9.24 3.35
C VAL A 120 12.40 10.69 3.64
N LYS A 121 11.55 11.64 3.27
CA LYS A 121 11.77 13.07 3.49
C LYS A 121 11.92 13.43 4.97
N SER A 122 11.15 12.77 5.85
CA SER A 122 11.22 12.99 7.31
C SER A 122 12.58 12.62 7.92
N LYS A 123 13.33 11.72 7.28
CA LYS A 123 14.67 11.28 7.68
C LYS A 123 15.78 12.22 7.17
N LEU A 124 15.44 13.18 6.31
CA LEU A 124 16.39 14.08 5.68
C LEU A 124 16.49 15.40 6.43
N ASN A 125 17.72 15.91 6.53
CA ASN A 125 17.97 17.27 6.99
C ASN A 125 18.19 18.17 5.77
N ILE A 126 17.29 19.12 5.54
CA ILE A 126 17.31 20.04 4.38
C ILE A 126 18.53 20.95 4.36
N PHE A 127 19.18 21.20 5.51
CA PHE A 127 20.42 22.00 5.62
C PHE A 127 21.67 21.17 5.36
N ASN A 128 21.55 19.85 5.19
CA ASN A 128 22.67 18.98 4.83
C ASN A 128 22.76 18.85 3.31
N ARG A 129 23.89 19.27 2.74
CA ARG A 129 24.14 19.22 1.28
C ARG A 129 24.04 17.81 0.70
N ALA A 130 24.52 16.80 1.41
CA ALA A 130 24.45 15.41 0.97
C ALA A 130 22.99 14.91 0.94
N HIS A 131 22.19 15.24 1.96
CA HIS A 131 20.77 14.90 2.00
C HIS A 131 19.97 15.61 0.89
N ALA A 132 20.29 16.87 0.62
CA ALA A 132 19.65 17.59 -0.50
C ALA A 132 20.02 16.98 -1.87
N ALA A 133 21.27 16.53 -2.04
CA ALA A 133 21.71 15.84 -3.26
C ALA A 133 21.01 14.47 -3.41
N PHE A 134 20.94 13.69 -2.32
CA PHE A 134 20.21 12.43 -2.28
C PHE A 134 18.73 12.62 -2.66
N TRP A 135 18.05 13.59 -2.05
CA TRP A 135 16.65 13.85 -2.36
C TRP A 135 16.41 14.20 -3.84
N ARG A 136 17.29 15.01 -4.42
CA ARG A 136 17.22 15.36 -5.85
C ARG A 136 17.37 14.12 -6.73
N GLU A 137 18.31 13.25 -6.41
CA GLU A 137 18.54 12.01 -7.14
C GLU A 137 17.37 11.03 -6.92
N TYR A 138 16.93 10.92 -5.67
CA TYR A 138 15.76 10.11 -5.31
C TYR A 138 14.51 10.52 -6.09
N MET A 139 14.32 11.80 -6.39
CA MET A 139 13.18 12.32 -7.17
C MET A 139 13.40 12.29 -8.69
N ARG A 140 14.60 11.94 -9.16
CA ARG A 140 14.89 11.89 -10.60
C ARG A 140 14.23 10.69 -11.26
N ASP A 141 13.93 10.85 -12.58
CA ASP A 141 13.43 9.78 -13.45
C ASP A 141 12.21 9.04 -12.89
N ARG A 142 11.21 9.82 -12.46
CA ARG A 142 9.90 9.32 -12.06
C ARG A 142 8.85 9.72 -13.09
N ALA A 143 7.83 8.89 -13.21
CA ALA A 143 6.70 9.17 -14.06
C ALA A 143 5.39 8.88 -13.32
N VAL A 144 4.43 9.77 -13.50
CA VAL A 144 3.04 9.49 -13.13
C VAL A 144 2.35 8.93 -14.36
N VAL A 145 1.75 7.77 -14.23
CA VAL A 145 1.03 7.09 -15.30
C VAL A 145 -0.38 6.76 -14.82
N GLU A 146 -1.30 6.66 -15.74
CA GLU A 146 -2.69 6.31 -15.46
C GLU A 146 -3.19 5.31 -16.51
N PRO A 147 -3.89 4.23 -16.09
CA PRO A 147 -4.49 3.30 -17.04
C PRO A 147 -5.56 3.99 -17.88
N ASP A 148 -5.50 3.88 -19.20
CA ASP A 148 -6.53 4.44 -20.06
C ASP A 148 -7.91 3.77 -19.81
N ALA A 149 -8.97 4.54 -20.03
CA ALA A 149 -10.33 4.09 -19.75
C ALA A 149 -10.81 2.97 -20.71
N LYS A 150 -10.25 2.87 -21.91
CA LYS A 150 -10.73 1.96 -22.96
C LYS A 150 -10.12 0.58 -22.86
N LEU A 151 -8.80 0.52 -22.77
CA LEU A 151 -8.02 -0.73 -22.86
C LEU A 151 -7.22 -1.01 -21.59
N GLY A 152 -7.25 -0.11 -20.60
CA GLY A 152 -6.46 -0.23 -19.39
C GLY A 152 -4.95 -0.21 -19.65
N ARG A 153 -4.50 0.50 -20.70
CA ARG A 153 -3.08 0.63 -21.02
C ARG A 153 -2.45 1.74 -20.20
N ILE A 154 -1.24 1.51 -19.76
CA ILE A 154 -0.37 2.52 -19.17
C ILE A 154 0.75 2.85 -20.14
N SER A 155 1.19 4.12 -20.15
CA SER A 155 2.32 4.58 -20.97
C SER A 155 3.51 4.84 -20.08
N ILE A 156 4.50 3.97 -20.13
CA ILE A 156 5.74 4.10 -19.37
C ILE A 156 6.77 4.84 -20.23
N PRO A 157 7.44 5.88 -19.72
CA PRO A 157 8.48 6.57 -20.46
C PRO A 157 9.57 5.62 -20.97
N LYS A 158 9.93 5.74 -22.25
CA LYS A 158 10.95 4.88 -22.85
C LYS A 158 12.27 4.87 -22.09
N LYS A 159 12.70 6.02 -21.57
CA LYS A 159 13.90 6.13 -20.74
C LYS A 159 13.89 5.16 -19.55
N LEU A 160 12.74 4.99 -18.89
CA LEU A 160 12.60 4.04 -17.77
C LEU A 160 12.68 2.60 -18.26
N LEU A 161 12.01 2.26 -19.36
CA LEU A 161 12.05 0.92 -19.94
C LEU A 161 13.46 0.54 -20.41
N GLU A 162 14.15 1.48 -21.06
CA GLU A 162 15.54 1.32 -21.50
C GLU A 162 16.49 1.11 -20.31
N SER A 163 16.25 1.81 -19.19
CA SER A 163 17.10 1.71 -17.98
C SER A 163 17.08 0.33 -17.33
N ILE A 164 16.07 -0.49 -17.59
CA ILE A 164 15.96 -1.87 -17.11
C ILE A 164 16.16 -2.91 -18.22
N GLY A 165 16.46 -2.46 -19.45
CA GLY A 165 16.79 -3.31 -20.61
C GLY A 165 15.58 -4.05 -21.19
N VAL A 166 14.38 -3.48 -21.12
CA VAL A 166 13.18 -4.07 -21.73
C VAL A 166 13.28 -4.01 -23.25
N THR A 167 13.08 -5.16 -23.90
CA THR A 167 12.99 -5.29 -25.36
C THR A 167 11.54 -5.29 -25.83
N LYS A 168 10.73 -6.26 -25.42
CA LYS A 168 9.33 -6.41 -25.83
C LYS A 168 8.41 -6.91 -24.73
N GLU A 169 8.92 -7.77 -23.85
CA GLU A 169 8.11 -8.43 -22.82
C GLU A 169 8.52 -7.97 -21.43
N VAL A 170 7.53 -7.75 -20.60
CA VAL A 170 7.69 -7.40 -19.19
C VAL A 170 6.91 -8.35 -18.31
N VAL A 171 7.38 -8.51 -17.09
CA VAL A 171 6.67 -9.19 -16.02
C VAL A 171 6.29 -8.16 -14.96
N PHE A 172 5.01 -8.11 -14.62
CA PHE A 172 4.49 -7.40 -13.47
C PHE A 172 4.44 -8.37 -12.29
N SER A 173 5.22 -8.15 -11.27
CA SER A 173 5.24 -8.94 -10.04
C SER A 173 4.67 -8.12 -8.90
N GLY A 174 3.57 -8.58 -8.30
CA GLY A 174 2.96 -7.94 -7.14
C GLY A 174 3.77 -8.26 -5.89
N ASN A 175 4.27 -7.21 -5.24
CA ASN A 175 5.08 -7.29 -4.03
C ASN A 175 4.46 -6.42 -2.94
N ASP A 176 3.34 -6.91 -2.36
CA ASP A 176 2.54 -6.27 -1.32
C ASP A 176 2.05 -4.86 -1.74
N TYR A 177 2.64 -3.80 -1.22
CA TYR A 177 2.24 -2.40 -1.47
C TYR A 177 2.75 -1.81 -2.80
N LYS A 178 3.58 -2.56 -3.54
CA LYS A 178 4.16 -2.15 -4.83
C LYS A 178 4.01 -3.23 -5.89
N ILE A 179 4.14 -2.83 -7.13
CA ILE A 179 4.29 -3.73 -8.27
C ILE A 179 5.69 -3.53 -8.84
N GLU A 180 6.43 -4.60 -9.02
CA GLU A 180 7.69 -4.58 -9.73
C GLU A 180 7.48 -4.89 -11.21
N ILE A 181 8.14 -4.14 -12.07
CA ILE A 181 8.09 -4.32 -13.53
C ILE A 181 9.50 -4.67 -13.99
N TRP A 182 9.64 -5.87 -14.50
CA TRP A 182 10.91 -6.42 -14.93
C TRP A 182 10.93 -6.64 -16.44
N ALA A 183 12.12 -6.55 -17.05
CA ALA A 183 12.35 -7.21 -18.33
C ALA A 183 12.23 -8.72 -18.10
N LYS A 184 11.51 -9.44 -18.97
CA LYS A 184 11.21 -10.87 -18.76
C LYS A 184 12.46 -11.71 -18.54
N GLU A 185 13.49 -11.48 -19.36
CA GLU A 185 14.74 -12.21 -19.29
C GLU A 185 15.48 -11.99 -17.97
N LYS A 186 15.40 -10.77 -17.42
CA LYS A 186 16.00 -10.44 -16.12
C LYS A 186 15.20 -11.02 -14.96
N TYR A 187 13.87 -11.03 -15.05
CA TYR A 187 13.03 -11.65 -14.04
C TYR A 187 13.32 -13.14 -13.87
N GLU A 188 13.45 -13.86 -14.98
CA GLU A 188 13.78 -15.28 -14.97
C GLU A 188 15.19 -15.56 -14.39
N ALA A 189 16.10 -14.59 -14.47
CA ALA A 189 17.47 -14.70 -13.96
C ALA A 189 17.64 -14.19 -12.51
N SER A 190 16.69 -13.43 -11.96
CA SER A 190 16.83 -12.74 -10.67
C SER A 190 16.54 -13.60 -9.45
N GLY A 191 16.03 -14.82 -9.62
CA GLY A 191 15.70 -15.71 -8.52
C GLY A 191 16.92 -16.15 -7.72
N ILE A 192 16.83 -16.11 -6.39
CA ILE A 192 17.81 -16.73 -5.50
C ILE A 192 17.66 -18.27 -5.51
N SER A 193 18.71 -18.99 -5.22
CA SER A 193 18.64 -20.44 -5.12
C SER A 193 17.74 -20.89 -3.96
N ASN A 194 17.15 -22.08 -4.08
CA ASN A 194 16.31 -22.62 -3.00
C ASN A 194 17.12 -22.81 -1.69
N GLU A 195 18.40 -23.14 -1.78
CA GLU A 195 19.29 -23.26 -0.63
C GLU A 195 19.50 -21.92 0.07
N GLU A 196 19.76 -20.86 -0.68
CA GLU A 196 19.92 -19.51 -0.18
C GLU A 196 18.60 -18.99 0.45
N PHE A 197 17.47 -19.23 -0.20
CA PHE A 197 16.16 -18.89 0.35
C PHE A 197 15.90 -19.55 1.70
N LEU A 198 16.18 -20.85 1.84
CA LEU A 198 16.01 -21.59 3.08
C LEU A 198 16.98 -21.12 4.17
N ASN A 199 18.21 -20.76 3.80
CA ASN A 199 19.20 -20.22 4.75
C ASN A 199 18.73 -18.89 5.33
N ILE A 200 18.29 -17.95 4.49
CA ILE A 200 17.76 -16.66 4.92
C ILE A 200 16.51 -16.85 5.80
N ALA A 201 15.58 -17.73 5.40
CA ALA A 201 14.39 -18.03 6.19
C ALA A 201 14.73 -18.60 7.57
N GLY A 202 15.75 -19.44 7.67
CA GLY A 202 16.28 -19.98 8.92
C GLY A 202 16.87 -18.90 9.84
N GLN A 203 17.62 -17.94 9.29
CA GLN A 203 18.17 -16.81 10.04
C GLN A 203 17.05 -15.93 10.61
N LEU A 204 16.07 -15.53 9.78
CA LEU A 204 14.93 -14.72 10.21
C LEU A 204 14.10 -15.38 11.32
N SER A 205 14.06 -16.70 11.38
CA SER A 205 13.35 -17.42 12.44
C SER A 205 14.06 -17.42 13.80
N GLN A 206 15.38 -17.15 13.80
CA GLN A 206 16.20 -17.14 15.03
C GLN A 206 16.33 -15.75 15.67
N GLU A 207 15.99 -14.67 14.94
CA GLU A 207 16.05 -13.27 15.40
C GLU A 207 14.83 -12.84 16.25
N ARG A 208 14.03 -13.79 16.75
CA ARG A 208 12.85 -13.51 17.60
C ARG A 208 13.14 -13.63 19.08
#